data_9f0df6a3ad2a46c0d76244b9888b77e2
#
_entry.id   9f0df6a3ad2a46c0d76244b9888b77e2
#
_cell.length_a   1.000
_cell.length_b   1.000
_cell.length_c   1.000
_cell.angle_alpha   90.00
_cell.angle_beta   90.00
_cell.angle_gamma   90.00
#
_symmetry.space_group_name_H-M   'P 1'
#
loop_
_entity.id
_entity.type
_entity.pdbx_description
1 polymer ?
#
loop_
_entity_poly.entity_id
_entity_poly.type
_entity_poly.pdbx_seq_one_letter_code
_entity_poly.pdbx_strand_id
1 'polypeptide(L)'
;VSNHEGRTIVGFGFEQGYDEYRYLSPDYLFGAEESSSKLIFYQIGRKVALKLKPGHRVTDYYQDATAVTRVADDFLARHKDSRFFLLLHYMDPYFPHPYTGEGIARVEADNPDPSHAAHMRELYDGEIRFTDEHIGMVEAKLRELGIWDDTMIVITADHGEEFQEHGCWWHGTTLYEEQNHVPLLVKWPKGKV
;
A
#
# COMPACT_ATOMS: atom_id res chain seq x y z
N VAL A 1 3.93 -0.50 10.64
CA VAL A 1 4.73 -0.42 9.41
C VAL A 1 3.90 0.30 8.37
N SER A 2 4.45 1.29 7.72
CA SER A 2 3.78 2.07 6.68
C SER A 2 4.72 2.27 5.50
N ASN A 3 4.17 2.25 4.30
CA ASN A 3 4.89 2.45 3.05
C ASN A 3 4.45 3.72 2.29
N HIS A 4 3.75 4.63 2.94
CA HIS A 4 3.26 5.84 2.30
C HIS A 4 4.36 6.88 2.00
N GLU A 5 4.19 7.63 0.90
CA GLU A 5 5.12 8.66 0.45
C GLU A 5 5.37 9.77 1.47
N GLY A 6 6.60 10.02 1.73
CA GLY A 6 7.39 11.04 2.43
C GLY A 6 6.79 12.29 3.03
N ARG A 7 5.54 12.54 3.00
CA ARG A 7 4.96 13.72 3.65
C ARG A 7 4.36 13.47 5.03
N THR A 8 4.17 12.21 5.40
CA THR A 8 3.24 11.92 6.48
C THR A 8 3.90 11.42 7.74
N ILE A 9 5.23 11.16 7.76
CA ILE A 9 5.56 10.08 8.68
C ILE A 9 6.68 10.40 9.64
N VAL A 10 7.77 10.93 9.20
CA VAL A 10 8.83 11.35 10.12
C VAL A 10 8.73 12.84 10.33
N GLY A 11 8.36 13.25 11.54
CA GLY A 11 8.24 14.66 11.92
C GLY A 11 6.80 15.20 12.07
N PHE A 12 5.78 14.40 11.77
CA PHE A 12 4.37 14.75 12.03
C PHE A 12 3.81 14.14 13.31
N GLY A 13 4.59 13.34 14.03
CA GLY A 13 4.22 12.77 15.31
C GLY A 13 3.38 11.49 15.24
N PHE A 14 3.21 10.88 14.07
CA PHE A 14 2.49 9.60 13.95
C PHE A 14 3.27 8.42 14.55
N GLU A 15 4.56 8.59 14.80
CA GLU A 15 5.39 7.62 15.50
C GLU A 15 5.15 7.59 17.01
N GLN A 16 4.45 8.58 17.57
CA GLN A 16 4.22 8.67 19.02
C GLN A 16 3.36 7.49 19.51
N GLY A 17 3.84 6.87 20.58
CA GLY A 17 3.15 5.74 21.21
C GLY A 17 3.49 4.37 20.62
N TYR A 18 4.34 4.31 19.60
CA TYR A 18 4.89 3.06 19.07
C TYR A 18 6.32 2.83 19.56
N ASP A 19 6.62 1.63 20.04
CA ASP A 19 7.98 1.23 20.42
C ASP A 19 8.87 1.03 19.18
N GLU A 20 8.29 0.53 18.07
CA GLU A 20 8.91 0.43 16.76
C GLU A 20 8.02 1.11 15.72
N TYR A 21 8.57 2.09 15.04
CA TYR A 21 7.93 2.73 13.90
C TYR A 21 8.84 2.57 12.67
N ARG A 22 8.32 1.97 11.59
CA ARG A 22 9.09 1.76 10.37
C ARG A 22 8.37 2.37 9.19
N TYR A 23 8.99 3.38 8.65
CA TYR A 23 8.63 3.93 7.35
C TYR A 23 9.46 3.24 6.27
N LEU A 24 8.77 2.63 5.31
CA LEU A 24 9.40 1.99 4.16
C LEU A 24 9.44 3.02 3.02
N SER A 25 10.53 3.76 2.95
CA SER A 25 10.72 4.76 1.89
C SER A 25 10.76 4.11 0.51
N PRO A 26 10.32 4.81 -0.55
CA PRO A 26 10.49 4.40 -1.93
C PRO A 26 11.96 4.17 -2.30
N ASP A 27 12.19 3.31 -3.29
CA ASP A 27 13.52 3.12 -3.87
C ASP A 27 13.80 4.24 -4.88
N TYR A 28 14.53 5.25 -4.45
CA TYR A 28 14.94 6.33 -5.34
C TYR A 28 16.07 5.90 -6.28
N LEU A 29 16.04 6.39 -7.53
CA LEU A 29 17.09 6.13 -8.52
C LEU A 29 18.47 6.53 -7.97
N PHE A 30 19.45 5.65 -8.19
CA PHE A 30 20.84 5.83 -7.76
C PHE A 30 21.04 5.96 -6.24
N GLY A 31 20.09 5.46 -5.42
CA GLY A 31 20.15 5.60 -3.97
C GLY A 31 20.03 7.05 -3.48
N ALA A 32 19.36 7.90 -4.27
CA ALA A 32 19.11 9.28 -3.88
C ALA A 32 18.25 9.34 -2.61
N GLU A 33 18.47 10.35 -1.79
CA GLU A 33 17.60 10.65 -0.66
C GLU A 33 16.29 11.30 -1.16
N GLU A 34 15.23 11.18 -0.40
CA GLU A 34 13.91 11.77 -0.71
C GLU A 34 14.00 13.26 -1.04
N SER A 35 14.80 14.01 -0.30
CA SER A 35 15.07 15.42 -0.57
C SER A 35 15.63 15.70 -1.97
N SER A 36 16.45 14.77 -2.46
CA SER A 36 17.06 14.85 -3.78
C SER A 36 16.08 14.55 -4.90
N SER A 37 15.04 13.77 -4.63
CA SER A 37 14.01 13.42 -5.62
C SER A 37 13.25 14.64 -6.16
N LYS A 38 13.23 15.74 -5.40
CA LYS A 38 12.60 17.01 -5.77
C LYS A 38 13.46 17.87 -6.68
N LEU A 39 14.73 17.54 -6.85
CA LEU A 39 15.65 18.31 -7.71
C LEU A 39 15.33 18.08 -9.18
N ILE A 40 15.37 19.16 -9.96
CA ILE A 40 15.05 19.13 -11.40
C ILE A 40 15.95 18.15 -12.18
N PHE A 41 17.22 18.07 -11.83
CA PHE A 41 18.17 17.13 -12.46
C PHE A 41 17.82 15.67 -12.17
N TYR A 42 17.35 15.36 -10.95
CA TYR A 42 16.85 14.04 -10.62
C TYR A 42 15.62 13.69 -11.44
N GLN A 43 14.66 14.61 -11.56
CA GLN A 43 13.45 14.41 -12.34
C GLN A 43 13.75 14.20 -13.85
N ILE A 44 14.72 14.92 -14.40
CA ILE A 44 15.18 14.70 -15.77
C ILE A 44 15.85 13.33 -15.91
N GLY A 45 16.78 13.01 -15.02
CA GLY A 45 17.48 11.72 -15.00
C GLY A 45 16.51 10.55 -14.88
N ARG A 46 15.49 10.68 -14.01
CA ARG A 46 14.41 9.73 -13.87
C ARG A 46 13.63 9.55 -15.18
N LYS A 47 13.18 10.63 -15.82
CA LYS A 47 12.48 10.57 -17.11
C LYS A 47 13.29 9.87 -18.19
N VAL A 48 14.59 10.08 -18.23
CA VAL A 48 15.50 9.42 -19.17
C VAL A 48 15.63 7.93 -18.84
N ALA A 49 15.85 7.59 -17.58
CA ALA A 49 15.97 6.20 -17.12
C ALA A 49 14.71 5.39 -17.43
N LEU A 50 13.53 5.98 -17.26
CA LEU A 50 12.23 5.37 -17.56
C LEU A 50 12.03 5.11 -19.05
N LYS A 51 12.52 6.01 -19.93
CA LYS A 51 12.50 5.79 -21.38
C LYS A 51 13.42 4.65 -21.82
N LEU A 52 14.52 4.43 -21.11
CA LEU A 52 15.51 3.40 -21.44
C LEU A 52 15.16 2.02 -20.85
N LYS A 53 14.35 1.98 -19.79
CA LYS A 53 13.84 0.74 -19.19
C LYS A 53 12.31 0.87 -19.05
N PRO A 54 11.55 0.46 -20.06
CA PRO A 54 10.09 0.38 -19.96
C PRO A 54 9.73 -0.77 -19.02
N GLY A 55 9.50 -0.49 -17.76
CA GLY A 55 9.20 -1.43 -16.70
C GLY A 55 9.29 -0.66 -15.39
N HIS A 56 8.34 0.22 -15.15
CA HIS A 56 8.23 0.97 -13.92
C HIS A 56 8.08 -0.01 -12.77
N ARG A 57 8.91 0.14 -11.75
CA ARG A 57 8.66 -0.47 -10.47
C ARG A 57 7.77 0.46 -9.66
N VAL A 58 6.74 -0.09 -9.11
CA VAL A 58 5.85 0.54 -8.11
C VAL A 58 6.65 1.18 -6.98
N THR A 59 7.78 0.57 -6.63
CA THR A 59 8.75 1.05 -5.64
C THR A 59 9.30 2.47 -5.86
N ASP A 60 9.00 3.10 -7.00
CA ASP A 60 9.34 4.52 -7.21
C ASP A 60 8.44 5.50 -6.42
N TYR A 61 7.31 5.03 -5.88
CA TYR A 61 6.35 5.84 -5.15
C TYR A 61 6.16 5.35 -3.71
N TYR A 62 6.15 4.04 -3.51
CA TYR A 62 6.05 3.38 -2.21
C TYR A 62 6.65 1.97 -2.33
N GLN A 63 6.92 1.33 -1.21
CA GLN A 63 7.28 -0.09 -1.19
C GLN A 63 6.01 -0.91 -1.29
N ASP A 64 6.03 -1.97 -2.09
CA ASP A 64 4.89 -2.86 -2.28
C ASP A 64 4.58 -3.73 -1.05
N ALA A 65 3.47 -4.45 -1.10
CA ALA A 65 3.03 -5.35 -0.04
C ALA A 65 4.08 -6.40 0.34
N THR A 66 4.97 -6.79 -0.57
CA THR A 66 6.07 -7.73 -0.30
C THR A 66 7.01 -7.18 0.78
N ALA A 67 7.35 -5.89 0.69
CA ALA A 67 8.24 -5.26 1.66
C ALA A 67 7.57 -5.12 3.02
N VAL A 68 6.29 -4.74 3.06
CA VAL A 68 5.50 -4.63 4.30
C VAL A 68 5.40 -6.00 4.98
N THR A 69 5.06 -7.04 4.22
CA THR A 69 4.91 -8.41 4.71
C THR A 69 6.23 -8.95 5.30
N ARG A 70 7.35 -8.72 4.61
CA ARG A 70 8.67 -9.13 5.12
C ARG A 70 9.00 -8.50 6.48
N VAL A 71 8.70 -7.20 6.64
CA VAL A 71 8.92 -6.50 7.92
C VAL A 71 7.95 -6.99 8.99
N ALA A 72 6.70 -7.33 8.61
CA ALA A 72 5.74 -7.92 9.51
C ALA A 72 6.20 -9.29 10.02
N ASP A 73 6.69 -10.16 9.14
CA ASP A 73 7.22 -11.49 9.48
C ASP A 73 8.38 -11.42 10.47
N ASP A 74 9.31 -10.51 10.21
CA ASP A 74 10.43 -10.23 11.12
C ASP A 74 9.96 -9.78 12.51
N PHE A 75 9.00 -8.86 12.56
CA PHE A 75 8.42 -8.38 13.80
C PHE A 75 7.72 -9.50 14.57
N LEU A 76 6.85 -10.25 13.90
CA LEU A 76 6.12 -11.35 14.52
C LEU A 76 7.05 -12.44 15.06
N ALA A 77 8.12 -12.79 14.34
CA ALA A 77 9.10 -13.76 14.80
C ALA A 77 9.82 -13.31 16.08
N ARG A 78 10.14 -12.00 16.20
CA ARG A 78 10.82 -11.44 17.39
C ARG A 78 9.89 -11.29 18.59
N HIS A 79 8.60 -11.08 18.38
CA HIS A 79 7.64 -10.71 19.43
C HIS A 79 6.58 -11.79 19.73
N LYS A 80 6.71 -13.00 19.18
CA LYS A 80 5.74 -14.09 19.34
C LYS A 80 5.39 -14.45 20.78
N ASP A 81 6.32 -14.23 21.71
CA ASP A 81 6.16 -14.55 23.13
C ASP A 81 5.71 -13.33 23.96
N SER A 82 5.37 -12.23 23.31
CA SER A 82 4.97 -10.98 23.95
C SER A 82 3.60 -10.52 23.49
N ARG A 83 2.94 -9.68 24.27
CA ARG A 83 1.78 -8.94 23.79
C ARG A 83 2.23 -7.80 22.88
N PHE A 84 1.63 -7.67 21.73
CA PHE A 84 1.94 -6.60 20.78
C PHE A 84 0.67 -5.99 20.17
N PHE A 85 0.82 -4.79 19.65
CA PHE A 85 -0.08 -4.16 18.69
C PHE A 85 0.74 -3.90 17.42
N LEU A 86 0.32 -4.45 16.29
CA LEU A 86 0.99 -4.28 15.00
C LEU A 86 0.03 -3.63 14.01
N LEU A 87 0.37 -2.47 13.52
CA LEU A 87 -0.32 -1.80 12.42
C LEU A 87 0.49 -2.01 11.13
N LEU A 88 -0.14 -2.60 10.12
CA LEU A 88 0.39 -2.74 8.77
C LEU A 88 -0.42 -1.86 7.84
N HIS A 89 0.24 -0.97 7.12
CA HIS A 89 -0.39 -0.09 6.17
C HIS A 89 0.10 -0.43 4.76
N TYR A 90 -0.79 -1.01 3.97
CA TYR A 90 -0.58 -1.38 2.58
C TYR A 90 -1.09 -0.26 1.68
N MET A 91 -0.29 0.14 0.70
CA MET A 91 -0.60 1.25 -0.21
C MET A 91 -0.86 0.77 -1.65
N ASP A 92 -0.76 -0.53 -1.91
CA ASP A 92 -0.85 -1.06 -3.27
C ASP A 92 -2.15 -0.65 -3.99
N PRO A 93 -3.33 -0.69 -3.36
CA PRO A 93 -4.57 -0.25 -4.02
C PRO A 93 -4.68 1.25 -4.28
N TYR A 94 -3.81 2.08 -3.72
CA TYR A 94 -3.87 3.54 -3.89
C TYR A 94 -3.54 3.99 -5.31
N PHE A 95 -2.63 3.26 -5.98
CA PHE A 95 -2.33 3.49 -7.39
C PHE A 95 -2.55 2.18 -8.14
N PRO A 96 -3.57 2.09 -8.99
CA PRO A 96 -3.74 0.91 -9.82
C PRO A 96 -2.54 0.79 -10.78
N HIS A 97 -1.58 0.00 -10.37
CA HIS A 97 -0.43 -0.35 -11.18
C HIS A 97 -0.74 -1.63 -11.96
N PRO A 98 -0.27 -1.75 -13.19
CA PRO A 98 -0.37 -2.99 -13.90
C PRO A 98 0.59 -4.00 -13.27
N TYR A 99 0.09 -4.78 -12.37
CA TYR A 99 0.79 -5.94 -11.86
C TYR A 99 1.13 -6.94 -13.00
N THR A 100 0.49 -6.78 -14.13
CA THR A 100 0.65 -7.62 -15.33
C THR A 100 1.84 -7.25 -16.20
N GLY A 101 2.68 -6.29 -15.85
CA GLY A 101 3.83 -5.86 -16.66
C GLY A 101 3.45 -5.05 -17.91
N GLU A 102 2.19 -4.86 -18.18
CA GLU A 102 1.72 -3.87 -19.14
C GLU A 102 1.75 -2.53 -18.44
N GLY A 103 2.86 -1.79 -18.62
CA GLY A 103 2.98 -0.47 -18.08
C GLY A 103 1.74 0.32 -18.44
N ILE A 104 0.88 0.60 -17.48
CA ILE A 104 0.00 1.71 -17.67
C ILE A 104 0.95 2.84 -17.97
N ALA A 105 0.90 3.29 -19.21
CA ALA A 105 1.27 4.61 -19.48
C ALA A 105 0.56 5.40 -18.37
N ARG A 106 1.29 5.66 -17.26
CA ARG A 106 0.95 6.60 -16.27
C ARG A 106 -0.45 7.14 -16.50
N VAL A 107 -1.34 7.03 -15.57
CA VAL A 107 -2.52 7.88 -15.58
C VAL A 107 -1.98 9.31 -15.58
N GLU A 108 -1.61 9.79 -16.76
CA GLU A 108 -0.93 11.07 -16.95
C GLU A 108 -1.89 12.24 -16.78
N ALA A 109 -3.17 11.91 -16.65
CA ALA A 109 -4.20 12.88 -16.42
C ALA A 109 -4.82 12.65 -15.04
N ASP A 110 -4.99 13.72 -14.31
CA ASP A 110 -5.78 13.75 -13.09
C ASP A 110 -7.21 13.19 -13.32
N ASN A 111 -7.65 13.17 -14.59
CA ASN A 111 -8.92 12.61 -15.05
C ASN A 111 -8.71 11.83 -16.36
N PRO A 112 -8.58 10.50 -16.31
CA PRO A 112 -8.56 9.67 -17.51
C PRO A 112 -9.85 9.77 -18.31
N ASP A 113 -9.82 9.40 -19.59
CA ASP A 113 -11.03 9.31 -20.39
C ASP A 113 -12.00 8.31 -19.74
N PRO A 114 -13.29 8.65 -19.59
CA PRO A 114 -14.30 7.78 -18.99
C PRO A 114 -14.39 6.38 -19.61
N SER A 115 -14.01 6.22 -20.88
CA SER A 115 -13.97 4.91 -21.54
C SER A 115 -12.97 3.94 -20.92
N HIS A 116 -12.01 4.42 -20.12
CA HIS A 116 -11.03 3.60 -19.42
C HIS A 116 -11.51 3.09 -18.05
N ALA A 117 -12.72 3.46 -17.59
CA ALA A 117 -13.19 3.15 -16.25
C ALA A 117 -13.15 1.64 -15.92
N ALA A 118 -13.63 0.80 -16.85
CA ALA A 118 -13.60 -0.65 -16.65
C ALA A 118 -12.18 -1.20 -16.50
N HIS A 119 -11.25 -0.74 -17.33
CA HIS A 119 -9.85 -1.15 -17.26
C HIS A 119 -9.19 -0.69 -15.95
N MET A 120 -9.44 0.54 -15.53
CA MET A 120 -8.91 1.07 -14.26
C MET A 120 -9.43 0.27 -13.06
N ARG A 121 -10.69 -0.14 -13.08
CA ARG A 121 -11.26 -1.00 -12.05
C ARG A 121 -10.59 -2.39 -12.03
N GLU A 122 -10.37 -3.02 -13.18
CA GLU A 122 -9.65 -4.30 -13.26
C GLU A 122 -8.25 -4.23 -12.63
N LEU A 123 -7.56 -3.12 -12.84
CA LEU A 123 -6.24 -2.90 -12.24
C LEU A 123 -6.33 -2.74 -10.72
N TYR A 124 -7.28 -1.95 -10.25
CA TYR A 124 -7.55 -1.77 -8.83
C TYR A 124 -7.89 -3.11 -8.14
N ASP A 125 -8.74 -3.91 -8.76
CA ASP A 125 -9.06 -5.26 -8.28
C ASP A 125 -7.82 -6.18 -8.25
N GLY A 126 -6.90 -5.99 -9.19
CA GLY A 126 -5.61 -6.68 -9.22
C GLY A 126 -4.73 -6.32 -8.02
N GLU A 127 -4.67 -5.05 -7.65
CA GLU A 127 -3.89 -4.57 -6.50
C GLU A 127 -4.52 -5.02 -5.17
N ILE A 128 -5.86 -5.04 -5.08
CA ILE A 128 -6.56 -5.61 -3.92
C ILE A 128 -6.21 -7.09 -3.77
N ARG A 129 -6.23 -7.86 -4.86
CA ARG A 129 -5.86 -9.28 -4.83
C ARG A 129 -4.42 -9.48 -4.37
N PHE A 130 -3.50 -8.67 -4.88
CA PHE A 130 -2.11 -8.73 -4.48
C PHE A 130 -1.93 -8.44 -2.98
N THR A 131 -2.61 -7.42 -2.47
CA THR A 131 -2.61 -7.09 -1.05
C THR A 131 -3.21 -8.23 -0.21
N ASP A 132 -4.32 -8.81 -0.64
CA ASP A 132 -4.99 -9.94 0.02
C ASP A 132 -4.06 -11.17 0.12
N GLU A 133 -3.35 -11.50 -0.96
CA GLU A 133 -2.34 -12.57 -0.95
C GLU A 133 -1.26 -12.33 0.13
N HIS A 134 -0.82 -11.09 0.29
CA HIS A 134 0.20 -10.72 1.28
C HIS A 134 -0.35 -10.72 2.72
N ILE A 135 -1.59 -10.32 2.91
CA ILE A 135 -2.30 -10.50 4.19
C ILE A 135 -2.39 -11.99 4.53
N GLY A 136 -2.71 -12.84 3.55
CA GLY A 136 -2.70 -14.29 3.71
C GLY A 136 -1.34 -14.86 4.14
N MET A 137 -0.24 -14.28 3.66
CA MET A 137 1.11 -14.66 4.10
C MET A 137 1.35 -14.30 5.59
N VAL A 138 0.92 -13.12 6.03
CA VAL A 138 0.97 -12.73 7.45
C VAL A 138 0.13 -13.68 8.31
N GLU A 139 -1.06 -14.05 7.86
CA GLU A 139 -1.88 -15.06 8.55
C GLU A 139 -1.18 -16.41 8.65
N ALA A 140 -0.55 -16.86 7.57
CA ALA A 140 0.22 -18.10 7.55
C ALA A 140 1.37 -18.04 8.56
N LYS A 141 2.05 -16.89 8.67
CA LYS A 141 3.11 -16.67 9.65
C LYS A 141 2.61 -16.73 11.09
N LEU A 142 1.47 -16.16 11.39
CA LEU A 142 0.84 -16.25 12.72
C LEU A 142 0.52 -17.72 13.09
N ARG A 143 0.10 -18.52 12.11
CA ARG A 143 -0.15 -19.97 12.29
C ARG A 143 1.15 -20.75 12.51
N GLU A 144 2.17 -20.47 11.70
CA GLU A 144 3.52 -21.06 11.84
C GLU A 144 4.09 -20.83 13.24
N LEU A 145 3.92 -19.62 13.77
CA LEU A 145 4.39 -19.23 15.09
C LEU A 145 3.50 -19.71 16.25
N GLY A 146 2.35 -20.32 15.96
CA GLY A 146 1.43 -20.84 16.95
C GLY A 146 0.62 -19.78 17.72
N ILE A 147 0.59 -18.52 17.23
CA ILE A 147 -0.08 -17.39 17.90
C ILE A 147 -1.37 -16.96 17.19
N TRP A 148 -1.76 -17.64 16.13
CA TRP A 148 -2.99 -17.35 15.38
C TRP A 148 -4.24 -17.30 16.26
N ASP A 149 -4.41 -18.32 17.10
CA ASP A 149 -5.62 -18.45 17.94
C ASP A 149 -5.72 -17.35 19.01
N ASP A 150 -4.59 -16.79 19.43
CA ASP A 150 -4.53 -15.73 20.45
C ASP A 150 -4.52 -14.32 19.85
N THR A 151 -4.39 -14.19 18.54
CA THR A 151 -4.29 -12.89 17.87
C THR A 151 -5.67 -12.42 17.39
N MET A 152 -6.05 -11.20 17.72
CA MET A 152 -7.12 -10.47 17.06
C MET A 152 -6.58 -9.82 15.78
N ILE A 153 -7.31 -9.96 14.67
CA ILE A 153 -6.96 -9.31 13.41
C ILE A 153 -8.13 -8.42 12.99
N VAL A 154 -7.82 -7.21 12.59
CA VAL A 154 -8.78 -6.26 12.02
C VAL A 154 -8.24 -5.82 10.66
N ILE A 155 -9.04 -5.99 9.62
CA ILE A 155 -8.72 -5.53 8.27
C ILE A 155 -9.76 -4.51 7.88
N THR A 156 -9.30 -3.33 7.47
CA THR A 156 -10.16 -2.24 7.01
C THR A 156 -9.40 -1.37 6.01
N ALA A 157 -10.09 -0.43 5.39
CA ALA A 157 -9.50 0.63 4.58
C ALA A 157 -9.92 2.00 5.12
N ASP A 158 -9.22 3.05 4.74
CA ASP A 158 -9.55 4.44 5.07
C ASP A 158 -10.59 5.02 4.11
N HIS A 159 -10.58 4.59 2.84
CA HIS A 159 -11.56 4.94 1.81
C HIS A 159 -11.61 3.86 0.71
N GLY A 160 -12.56 3.98 -0.19
CA GLY A 160 -12.63 3.27 -1.44
C GLY A 160 -12.20 4.16 -2.61
N GLU A 161 -12.64 3.82 -3.85
CA GLU A 161 -12.21 4.51 -5.06
C GLU A 161 -13.34 4.57 -6.09
N GLU A 162 -13.56 5.73 -6.71
CA GLU A 162 -14.56 5.94 -7.75
C GLU A 162 -13.93 5.83 -9.15
N PHE A 163 -14.57 5.05 -10.01
CA PHE A 163 -14.20 4.83 -11.41
C PHE A 163 -15.35 5.21 -12.35
N GLN A 164 -15.81 6.44 -12.28
CA GLN A 164 -16.87 7.01 -13.09
C GLN A 164 -18.30 6.52 -12.79
N GLU A 165 -18.56 5.88 -11.64
CA GLU A 165 -19.90 5.45 -11.26
C GLU A 165 -20.88 6.64 -11.20
N HIS A 166 -20.40 7.80 -10.75
CA HIS A 166 -21.12 9.06 -10.70
C HIS A 166 -20.46 10.18 -11.50
N GLY A 167 -19.57 9.83 -12.44
CA GLY A 167 -18.92 10.77 -13.32
C GLY A 167 -17.66 11.42 -12.75
N CYS A 168 -17.17 10.94 -11.61
CA CYS A 168 -15.92 11.38 -11.00
C CYS A 168 -14.85 10.30 -11.06
N TRP A 169 -13.63 10.70 -10.78
CA TRP A 169 -12.48 9.82 -10.64
C TRP A 169 -11.90 9.92 -9.24
N TRP A 170 -11.40 8.78 -8.73
CA TRP A 170 -10.62 8.66 -7.50
C TRP A 170 -11.45 8.95 -6.24
N HIS A 171 -10.81 9.47 -5.22
CA HIS A 171 -11.41 9.71 -3.90
C HIS A 171 -11.26 11.17 -3.46
N GLY A 172 -11.95 11.51 -2.36
CA GLY A 172 -11.82 12.82 -1.70
C GLY A 172 -12.66 13.93 -2.31
N THR A 173 -13.48 13.64 -3.33
CA THR A 173 -14.33 14.64 -4.00
C THR A 173 -15.82 14.45 -3.75
N THR A 174 -16.25 13.24 -3.47
CA THR A 174 -17.65 12.86 -3.23
C THR A 174 -17.79 12.03 -1.96
N LEU A 175 -19.04 11.73 -1.58
CA LEU A 175 -19.36 10.88 -0.43
C LEU A 175 -20.22 9.67 -0.84
N TYR A 176 -20.09 9.23 -2.08
CA TYR A 176 -20.77 8.04 -2.56
C TYR A 176 -20.21 6.75 -1.95
N GLU A 177 -20.99 5.66 -2.04
CA GLU A 177 -20.64 4.39 -1.39
C GLU A 177 -19.32 3.81 -1.87
N GLU A 178 -18.99 3.96 -3.15
CA GLU A 178 -17.72 3.49 -3.71
C GLU A 178 -16.48 4.11 -3.04
N GLN A 179 -16.63 5.28 -2.39
CA GLN A 179 -15.57 5.91 -1.62
C GLN A 179 -15.67 5.66 -0.11
N ASN A 180 -16.87 5.48 0.43
CA ASN A 180 -17.11 5.42 1.88
C ASN A 180 -17.41 4.01 2.40
N HIS A 181 -17.89 3.11 1.55
CA HIS A 181 -18.20 1.74 1.94
C HIS A 181 -16.93 0.88 1.95
N VAL A 182 -16.18 0.99 3.03
CA VAL A 182 -14.93 0.25 3.23
C VAL A 182 -15.16 -1.10 3.89
N PRO A 183 -14.31 -2.10 3.65
CA PRO A 183 -14.41 -3.39 4.33
C PRO A 183 -14.09 -3.24 5.83
N LEU A 184 -14.74 -4.07 6.64
CA LEU A 184 -14.36 -4.29 8.03
C LEU A 184 -14.46 -5.77 8.35
N LEU A 185 -13.30 -6.44 8.38
CA LEU A 185 -13.20 -7.84 8.75
C LEU A 185 -12.52 -7.95 10.11
N VAL A 186 -13.11 -8.74 11.00
CA VAL A 186 -12.58 -8.96 12.35
C VAL A 186 -12.47 -10.44 12.63
N LYS A 187 -11.27 -10.90 12.88
CA LYS A 187 -10.99 -12.23 13.41
C LYS A 187 -10.70 -12.11 14.91
N TRP A 188 -11.54 -12.72 15.72
CA TRP A 188 -11.36 -12.73 17.17
C TRP A 188 -10.39 -13.82 17.62
N PRO A 189 -9.71 -13.63 18.77
CA PRO A 189 -9.01 -14.72 19.44
C PRO A 189 -9.97 -15.83 19.79
N LYS A 190 -9.50 -17.09 19.73
CA LYS A 190 -10.31 -18.27 20.01
C LYS A 190 -10.89 -18.22 21.42
N GLY A 191 -12.19 -18.46 21.53
CA GLY A 191 -12.89 -18.48 22.82
C GLY A 191 -13.11 -17.10 23.46
N LYS A 192 -12.99 -16.01 22.69
CA LYS A 192 -13.22 -14.62 23.15
C LYS A 192 -14.50 -14.00 22.59
N VAL A 193 -15.31 -14.75 21.85
CA VAL A 193 -16.65 -14.35 21.40
C VAL A 193 -17.66 -15.33 21.97
#